data_49eb3ce511da8d190c7595e60b01c239
#
_entry.id   49eb3ce511da8d190c7595e60b01c239
#
_cell.length_a   1.000
_cell.length_b   1.000
_cell.length_c   1.000
_cell.angle_alpha   90.00
_cell.angle_beta   90.00
_cell.angle_gamma   90.00
#
_symmetry.space_group_name_H-M   'P 1'
#
loop_
_entity.id
_entity.type
_entity.pdbx_description
1 polymer ?
#
loop_
_entity_poly.entity_id
_entity_poly.type
_entity_poly.pdbx_seq_one_letter_code
_entity_poly.pdbx_strand_id
1 'polypeptide(L)'
;MLEKLNHYRQTLTSPLRQKPSQNQFRFGWVDNLKELQEVQRFRANQFSHQFGISFEDGLDQDLYDFGCEHAVLREKWTGEIVAYTRLKLFQGHEIGQSYSAKEFDVVPNFSHLPSILEIGRTCVHPQFRSGKALSMLWLNLVPKVLWSMRAKYVMGCVSIHLEDNL
;
A
#
# COMPACT_ATOMS: atom_id res chain seq x y z
N MET A 1 26.46 -39.25 -23.37
CA MET A 1 25.02 -39.43 -23.14
C MET A 1 24.62 -39.27 -21.66
N LEU A 2 25.49 -39.63 -20.73
CA LEU A 2 25.30 -39.52 -19.29
C LEU A 2 25.42 -38.07 -18.71
N GLU A 3 26.22 -37.19 -19.34
CA GLU A 3 26.39 -35.80 -18.89
C GLU A 3 25.17 -34.93 -19.14
N LYS A 4 24.38 -35.17 -20.18
CA LYS A 4 23.13 -34.45 -20.46
C LYS A 4 22.01 -34.76 -19.44
N LEU A 5 22.05 -35.95 -18.84
CA LEU A 5 21.08 -36.34 -17.81
C LEU A 5 21.33 -35.70 -16.43
N ASN A 6 22.62 -35.37 -16.16
CA ASN A 6 22.95 -34.67 -14.90
C ASN A 6 22.55 -33.18 -14.92
N HIS A 7 22.61 -32.56 -16.10
CA HIS A 7 22.16 -31.15 -16.24
C HIS A 7 20.66 -31.02 -16.06
N TYR A 8 19.86 -31.99 -16.48
CA TYR A 8 18.40 -32.00 -16.27
C TYR A 8 17.98 -32.28 -14.80
N ARG A 9 18.81 -33.00 -14.04
CA ARG A 9 18.54 -33.22 -12.60
C ARG A 9 18.82 -32.01 -11.73
N GLN A 10 19.76 -31.14 -12.10
CA GLN A 10 20.06 -29.91 -11.33
C GLN A 10 19.01 -28.81 -11.52
N THR A 11 18.25 -28.80 -12.61
CA THR A 11 17.16 -27.85 -12.86
C THR A 11 15.85 -28.21 -12.15
N LEU A 12 15.73 -29.40 -11.57
CA LEU A 12 14.50 -29.85 -10.86
C LEU A 12 14.54 -29.65 -9.35
N THR A 13 15.64 -29.09 -8.79
CA THR A 13 15.77 -28.80 -7.36
C THR A 13 15.73 -27.30 -7.03
N SER A 14 15.05 -26.49 -7.83
CA SER A 14 14.59 -25.20 -7.31
C SER A 14 13.61 -25.53 -6.17
N PRO A 15 13.84 -24.99 -4.94
CA PRO A 15 12.91 -25.25 -3.85
C PRO A 15 11.52 -24.81 -4.34
N LEU A 16 10.58 -25.76 -4.36
CA LEU A 16 9.18 -25.50 -4.64
C LEU A 16 8.79 -24.30 -3.79
N ARG A 17 8.56 -23.15 -4.42
CA ARG A 17 8.09 -21.93 -3.76
C ARG A 17 6.81 -22.36 -3.08
N GLN A 18 6.86 -22.63 -1.78
CA GLN A 18 5.70 -23.06 -1.02
C GLN A 18 4.59 -22.06 -1.29
N LYS A 19 3.44 -22.52 -1.78
CA LYS A 19 2.28 -21.66 -1.94
C LYS A 19 2.04 -20.99 -0.58
N PRO A 20 2.10 -19.67 -0.49
CA PRO A 20 1.94 -19.00 0.78
C PRO A 20 0.60 -19.44 1.40
N SER A 21 0.63 -20.01 2.60
CA SER A 21 -0.57 -20.41 3.31
C SER A 21 -1.47 -19.18 3.49
N GLN A 22 -2.79 -19.35 3.59
CA GLN A 22 -3.73 -18.25 3.85
C GLN A 22 -3.38 -17.47 5.12
N ASN A 23 -2.53 -18.03 5.97
CA ASN A 23 -2.18 -17.54 7.27
C ASN A 23 -0.79 -16.85 7.35
N GLN A 24 -0.20 -16.49 6.20
CA GLN A 24 1.14 -15.90 6.12
C GLN A 24 1.18 -14.46 6.64
N PHE A 25 0.08 -13.72 6.58
CA PHE A 25 0.03 -12.30 6.89
C PHE A 25 -0.79 -12.00 8.14
N ARG A 26 -0.42 -10.92 8.82
CA ARG A 26 -1.16 -10.31 9.91
C ARG A 26 -1.51 -8.88 9.52
N PHE A 27 -2.79 -8.55 9.54
CA PHE A 27 -3.29 -7.19 9.38
C PHE A 27 -3.23 -6.42 10.71
N GLY A 28 -2.99 -5.12 10.66
CA GLY A 28 -3.00 -4.24 11.82
C GLY A 28 -3.19 -2.77 11.43
N TRP A 29 -3.52 -1.98 12.44
CA TRP A 29 -3.54 -0.52 12.38
C TRP A 29 -2.31 0.02 13.08
N VAL A 30 -1.79 1.14 12.58
CA VAL A 30 -0.72 1.89 13.25
C VAL A 30 -1.36 2.77 14.33
N ASP A 31 -0.92 2.66 15.57
CA ASP A 31 -1.53 3.33 16.71
C ASP A 31 -0.54 4.20 17.52
N ASN A 32 0.73 4.23 17.12
CA ASN A 32 1.76 4.99 17.81
C ASN A 32 2.81 5.58 16.86
N LEU A 33 3.54 6.59 17.34
CA LEU A 33 4.54 7.32 16.54
C LEU A 33 5.69 6.44 16.05
N LYS A 34 6.08 5.42 16.81
CA LYS A 34 7.16 4.51 16.42
C LYS A 34 6.74 3.68 15.20
N GLU A 35 5.54 3.15 15.22
CA GLU A 35 4.98 2.41 14.07
C GLU A 35 4.72 3.33 12.88
N LEU A 36 4.31 4.59 13.13
CA LEU A 36 4.17 5.58 12.05
C LEU A 36 5.51 5.83 11.35
N GLN A 37 6.61 6.00 12.10
CA GLN A 37 7.93 6.14 11.50
C GLN A 37 8.39 4.89 10.76
N GLU A 38 8.01 3.70 11.24
CA GLU A 38 8.31 2.44 10.55
C GLU A 38 7.60 2.38 9.19
N VAL A 39 6.32 2.75 9.10
CA VAL A 39 5.61 2.79 7.83
C VAL A 39 6.11 3.90 6.91
N GLN A 40 6.54 5.04 7.44
CA GLN A 40 7.16 6.11 6.67
C GLN A 40 8.49 5.66 6.02
N ARG A 41 9.33 4.91 6.76
CA ARG A 41 10.53 4.27 6.17
C ARG A 41 10.17 3.23 5.12
N PHE A 42 9.19 2.40 5.41
CA PHE A 42 8.72 1.41 4.45
C PHE A 42 8.27 2.08 3.15
N ARG A 43 7.43 3.13 3.21
CA ARG A 43 6.98 3.90 2.05
C ARG A 43 8.16 4.51 1.29
N ALA A 44 9.07 5.19 2.00
CA ALA A 44 10.26 5.80 1.41
C ALA A 44 11.06 4.78 0.60
N ASN A 45 11.32 3.61 1.15
CA ASN A 45 12.04 2.53 0.46
C ASN A 45 11.29 2.06 -0.81
N GLN A 46 9.95 1.89 -0.73
CA GLN A 46 9.17 1.44 -1.88
C GLN A 46 9.15 2.48 -3.01
N PHE A 47 8.94 3.76 -2.67
CA PHE A 47 8.84 4.85 -3.64
C PHE A 47 10.21 5.24 -4.20
N SER A 48 11.26 5.23 -3.39
CA SER A 48 12.64 5.43 -3.89
C SER A 48 13.02 4.37 -4.91
N HIS A 49 12.73 3.11 -4.61
CA HIS A 49 13.03 2.01 -5.53
C HIS A 49 12.21 2.07 -6.82
N GLN A 50 10.95 2.49 -6.74
CA GLN A 50 10.04 2.49 -7.90
C GLN A 50 10.17 3.74 -8.76
N PHE A 51 10.39 4.92 -8.16
CA PHE A 51 10.33 6.20 -8.85
C PHE A 51 11.64 6.98 -8.81
N GLY A 52 12.70 6.45 -8.18
CA GLY A 52 13.97 7.15 -8.04
C GLY A 52 13.92 8.38 -7.13
N ILE A 53 12.90 8.50 -6.26
CA ILE A 53 12.71 9.65 -5.37
C ILE A 53 13.60 9.48 -4.13
N SER A 54 14.28 10.56 -3.72
CA SER A 54 15.00 10.62 -2.45
C SER A 54 14.15 11.29 -1.39
N PHE A 55 14.13 10.72 -0.20
CA PHE A 55 13.42 11.27 0.96
C PHE A 55 14.41 11.72 2.02
N GLU A 56 14.16 12.90 2.59
CA GLU A 56 14.94 13.44 3.71
C GLU A 56 14.83 12.47 4.91
N ASP A 57 15.94 12.20 5.57
CA ASP A 57 16.05 11.24 6.67
C ASP A 57 15.55 9.81 6.35
N GLY A 58 15.35 9.48 5.07
CA GLY A 58 14.81 8.19 4.64
C GLY A 58 13.35 7.97 5.04
N LEU A 59 12.58 9.04 5.25
CA LEU A 59 11.19 9.01 5.67
C LEU A 59 10.29 9.68 4.62
N ASP A 60 9.35 8.94 4.04
CA ASP A 60 8.23 9.54 3.30
C ASP A 60 7.21 10.04 4.32
N GLN A 61 7.33 11.29 4.73
CA GLN A 61 6.43 11.94 5.67
C GLN A 61 5.81 13.19 5.04
N ASP A 62 4.56 13.42 5.32
CA ASP A 62 3.85 14.63 4.92
C ASP A 62 2.82 15.07 5.98
N LEU A 63 2.29 16.28 5.82
CA LEU A 63 1.30 16.83 6.75
C LEU A 63 -0.02 16.02 6.77
N TYR A 64 -0.28 15.24 5.73
CA TYR A 64 -1.48 14.41 5.62
C TYR A 64 -1.38 13.12 6.46
N ASP A 65 -0.19 12.73 6.92
CA ASP A 65 -0.05 11.58 7.81
C ASP A 65 -0.77 11.83 9.15
N PHE A 66 -0.81 13.10 9.60
CA PHE A 66 -1.55 13.46 10.80
C PHE A 66 -3.06 13.46 10.52
N GLY A 67 -3.81 12.69 11.31
CA GLY A 67 -5.26 12.57 11.17
C GLY A 67 -5.71 11.60 10.07
N CYS A 68 -4.80 10.81 9.53
CA CYS A 68 -5.11 9.63 8.73
C CYS A 68 -5.10 8.36 9.58
N GLU A 69 -5.87 7.36 9.17
CA GLU A 69 -5.71 6.00 9.64
C GLU A 69 -4.69 5.27 8.74
N HIS A 70 -3.80 4.50 9.34
CA HIS A 70 -2.71 3.81 8.66
C HIS A 70 -2.88 2.31 8.83
N ALA A 71 -3.09 1.61 7.72
CA ALA A 71 -3.28 0.17 7.70
C ALA A 71 -2.04 -0.54 7.16
N VAL A 72 -1.63 -1.58 7.85
CA VAL A 72 -0.46 -2.40 7.51
C VAL A 72 -0.80 -3.87 7.40
N LEU A 73 -0.15 -4.53 6.48
CA LEU A 73 -0.08 -5.97 6.41
C LEU A 73 1.37 -6.38 6.70
N ARG A 74 1.57 -7.25 7.67
CA ARG A 74 2.91 -7.74 8.07
C ARG A 74 3.03 -9.22 7.77
N GLU A 75 4.22 -9.65 7.41
CA GLU A 75 4.53 -11.07 7.41
C GLU A 75 4.56 -11.59 8.85
N LYS A 76 3.94 -12.74 9.11
CA LYS A 76 3.75 -13.23 10.48
C LYS A 76 5.04 -13.65 11.18
N TRP A 77 5.99 -14.17 10.43
CA TRP A 77 7.22 -14.73 11.00
C TRP A 77 8.29 -13.69 11.24
N THR A 78 8.46 -12.76 10.33
CA THR A 78 9.47 -11.69 10.42
C THR A 78 8.94 -10.44 11.12
N GLY A 79 7.63 -10.22 11.08
CA GLY A 79 7.00 -8.96 11.50
C GLY A 79 7.17 -7.81 10.52
N GLU A 80 7.89 -8.02 9.41
CA GLU A 80 8.15 -6.99 8.40
C GLU A 80 6.88 -6.53 7.70
N ILE A 81 6.81 -5.25 7.39
CA ILE A 81 5.70 -4.67 6.62
C ILE A 81 5.81 -5.14 5.17
N VAL A 82 4.74 -5.74 4.66
CA VAL A 82 4.66 -6.23 3.28
C VAL A 82 3.69 -5.42 2.41
N ALA A 83 2.71 -4.77 3.01
CA ALA A 83 1.81 -3.84 2.32
C ALA A 83 1.30 -2.77 3.28
N TYR A 84 1.01 -1.61 2.73
CA TYR A 84 0.57 -0.45 3.47
C TYR A 84 -0.41 0.38 2.65
N THR A 85 -1.31 1.08 3.35
CA THR A 85 -2.14 2.15 2.80
C THR A 85 -2.56 3.12 3.92
N ARG A 86 -2.79 4.40 3.57
CA ARG A 86 -3.40 5.35 4.49
C ARG A 86 -4.80 5.74 4.02
N LEU A 87 -5.65 6.08 4.96
CA LEU A 87 -7.06 6.36 4.74
C LEU A 87 -7.48 7.61 5.51
N LYS A 88 -8.29 8.46 4.88
CA LYS A 88 -8.95 9.56 5.57
C LYS A 88 -10.35 9.77 5.02
N LEU A 89 -11.32 9.84 5.93
CA LEU A 89 -12.71 10.13 5.57
C LEU A 89 -12.93 11.66 5.60
N PHE A 90 -13.52 12.18 4.53
CA PHE A 90 -13.94 13.57 4.42
C PHE A 90 -15.45 13.64 4.22
N GLN A 91 -16.07 14.66 4.77
CA GLN A 91 -17.36 15.12 4.25
C GLN A 91 -17.07 15.88 2.94
N GLY A 92 -18.02 15.89 1.98
CA GLY A 92 -17.75 16.51 0.68
C GLY A 92 -17.28 17.96 0.78
N HIS A 93 -17.86 18.76 1.69
CA HIS A 93 -17.45 20.16 1.90
C HIS A 93 -16.02 20.32 2.44
N GLU A 94 -15.41 19.24 2.98
CA GLU A 94 -14.03 19.22 3.48
C GLU A 94 -13.03 18.74 2.44
N ILE A 95 -13.51 18.31 1.26
CA ILE A 95 -12.67 17.61 0.26
C ILE A 95 -11.46 18.44 -0.22
N GLY A 96 -11.56 19.77 -0.15
CA GLY A 96 -10.45 20.68 -0.43
C GLY A 96 -9.24 20.50 0.49
N GLN A 97 -9.39 19.81 1.63
CA GLN A 97 -8.30 19.49 2.54
C GLN A 97 -7.60 18.14 2.23
N SER A 98 -8.07 17.41 1.21
CA SER A 98 -7.50 16.12 0.82
C SER A 98 -6.16 16.27 0.10
N TYR A 99 -5.34 15.20 0.10
CA TYR A 99 -4.16 15.16 -0.73
C TYR A 99 -4.52 15.25 -2.23
N SER A 100 -5.60 14.60 -2.63
CA SER A 100 -6.08 14.65 -4.01
C SER A 100 -6.44 16.07 -4.48
N ALA A 101 -6.93 16.93 -3.57
CA ALA A 101 -7.23 18.33 -3.89
C ALA A 101 -5.97 19.18 -4.10
N LYS A 102 -4.81 18.75 -3.60
CA LYS A 102 -3.54 19.40 -3.88
C LYS A 102 -3.06 19.12 -5.31
N GLU A 103 -3.35 17.93 -5.83
CA GLU A 103 -2.87 17.47 -7.13
C GLU A 103 -3.89 17.76 -8.26
N PHE A 104 -5.19 17.81 -7.91
CA PHE A 104 -6.28 17.91 -8.88
C PHE A 104 -7.38 18.84 -8.37
N ASP A 105 -8.07 19.53 -9.29
CA ASP A 105 -9.26 20.34 -8.95
C ASP A 105 -10.48 19.42 -8.73
N VAL A 106 -10.54 18.83 -7.53
CA VAL A 106 -11.60 17.88 -7.14
C VAL A 106 -12.81 18.56 -6.52
N VAL A 107 -12.67 19.78 -5.99
CA VAL A 107 -13.71 20.47 -5.22
C VAL A 107 -15.01 20.66 -5.99
N PRO A 108 -15.01 21.16 -7.24
CA PRO A 108 -16.24 21.37 -7.99
C PRO A 108 -17.07 20.10 -8.18
N ASN A 109 -16.38 18.96 -8.31
CA ASN A 109 -17.01 17.69 -8.64
C ASN A 109 -17.41 16.85 -7.41
N PHE A 110 -16.77 17.08 -6.26
CA PHE A 110 -16.92 16.19 -5.11
C PHE A 110 -17.47 16.88 -3.85
N SER A 111 -17.47 18.21 -3.78
CA SER A 111 -17.90 18.95 -2.57
C SER A 111 -19.36 18.69 -2.16
N HIS A 112 -20.21 18.29 -3.09
CA HIS A 112 -21.64 18.00 -2.84
C HIS A 112 -21.89 16.55 -2.37
N LEU A 113 -20.88 15.69 -2.37
CA LEU A 113 -21.02 14.29 -1.97
C LEU A 113 -21.03 14.14 -0.44
N PRO A 114 -21.78 13.17 0.11
CA PRO A 114 -21.98 13.07 1.57
C PRO A 114 -20.72 12.65 2.33
N SER A 115 -19.98 11.66 1.82
CA SER A 115 -18.77 11.19 2.48
C SER A 115 -17.84 10.50 1.48
N ILE A 116 -16.56 10.85 1.51
CA ILE A 116 -15.55 10.39 0.56
C ILE A 116 -14.37 9.88 1.36
N LEU A 117 -14.01 8.61 1.16
CA LEU A 117 -12.79 8.04 1.70
C LEU A 117 -11.64 8.28 0.70
N GLU A 118 -10.66 9.06 1.11
CA GLU A 118 -9.42 9.15 0.38
C GLU A 118 -8.48 8.01 0.80
N ILE A 119 -7.96 7.31 -0.20
CA ILE A 119 -6.97 6.25 -0.04
C ILE A 119 -5.68 6.69 -0.72
N GLY A 120 -4.58 6.65 0.00
CA GLY A 120 -3.30 7.12 -0.51
C GLY A 120 -2.09 6.33 -0.03
N ARG A 121 -0.96 6.61 -0.66
CA ARG A 121 0.34 6.00 -0.31
C ARG A 121 0.32 4.47 -0.31
N THR A 122 -0.57 3.83 -1.08
CA THR A 122 -0.64 2.36 -1.15
C THR A 122 0.61 1.82 -1.80
N CYS A 123 1.32 0.95 -1.09
CA CYS A 123 2.52 0.30 -1.59
C CYS A 123 2.65 -1.13 -1.06
N VAL A 124 3.36 -1.96 -1.84
CA VAL A 124 3.58 -3.38 -1.55
C VAL A 124 5.06 -3.71 -1.75
N HIS A 125 5.64 -4.43 -0.80
CA HIS A 125 7.02 -4.90 -0.88
C HIS A 125 7.24 -5.72 -2.16
N PRO A 126 8.34 -5.53 -2.92
CA PRO A 126 8.55 -6.15 -4.23
C PRO A 126 8.36 -7.67 -4.27
N GLN A 127 8.85 -8.37 -3.23
CA GLN A 127 8.73 -9.83 -3.14
C GLN A 127 7.29 -10.33 -2.97
N PHE A 128 6.34 -9.44 -2.60
CA PHE A 128 4.94 -9.78 -2.34
C PHE A 128 3.97 -9.19 -3.37
N ARG A 129 4.48 -8.65 -4.50
CA ARG A 129 3.67 -8.02 -5.58
C ARG A 129 2.89 -9.02 -6.45
N SER A 130 2.69 -10.25 -6.00
CA SER A 130 1.86 -11.25 -6.69
C SER A 130 0.34 -10.97 -6.63
N GLY A 131 -0.06 -9.83 -6.08
CA GLY A 131 -1.47 -9.46 -5.87
C GLY A 131 -2.06 -9.95 -4.54
N LYS A 132 -1.53 -11.02 -3.95
CA LYS A 132 -2.08 -11.61 -2.73
C LYS A 132 -2.00 -10.67 -1.52
N ALA A 133 -0.85 -10.01 -1.30
CA ALA A 133 -0.69 -9.08 -0.18
C ALA A 133 -1.66 -7.90 -0.29
N LEU A 134 -1.76 -7.31 -1.48
CA LEU A 134 -2.69 -6.20 -1.73
C LEU A 134 -4.15 -6.63 -1.53
N SER A 135 -4.53 -7.78 -2.06
CA SER A 135 -5.89 -8.32 -1.87
C SER A 135 -6.20 -8.57 -0.39
N MET A 136 -5.25 -9.12 0.38
CA MET A 136 -5.43 -9.33 1.81
C MET A 136 -5.54 -8.02 2.58
N LEU A 137 -4.75 -6.99 2.22
CA LEU A 137 -4.87 -5.66 2.81
C LEU A 137 -6.30 -5.12 2.59
N TRP A 138 -6.77 -5.12 1.33
CA TRP A 138 -8.11 -4.63 0.99
C TRP A 138 -9.24 -5.40 1.66
N LEU A 139 -9.20 -6.73 1.68
CA LEU A 139 -10.23 -7.54 2.33
C LEU A 139 -10.36 -7.24 3.83
N ASN A 140 -9.25 -6.93 4.51
CA ASN A 140 -9.28 -6.55 5.91
C ASN A 140 -9.76 -5.10 6.15
N LEU A 141 -9.63 -4.22 5.13
CA LEU A 141 -10.12 -2.85 5.20
C LEU A 141 -11.63 -2.74 5.00
N VAL A 142 -12.23 -3.60 4.18
CA VAL A 142 -13.64 -3.53 3.80
C VAL A 142 -14.60 -3.39 5.01
N PRO A 143 -14.47 -4.17 6.09
CA PRO A 143 -15.33 -4.01 7.25
C PRO A 143 -15.26 -2.61 7.88
N LYS A 144 -14.06 -2.07 8.04
CA LYS A 144 -13.86 -0.72 8.61
C LYS A 144 -14.47 0.35 7.70
N VAL A 145 -14.20 0.27 6.39
CA VAL A 145 -14.67 1.24 5.40
C VAL A 145 -16.20 1.27 5.32
N LEU A 146 -16.84 0.12 5.26
CA LEU A 146 -18.29 0.02 5.07
C LEU A 146 -19.07 0.29 6.36
N TRP A 147 -18.68 -0.30 7.49
CA TRP A 147 -19.48 -0.30 8.70
C TRP A 147 -19.05 0.78 9.71
N SER A 148 -17.75 1.00 9.88
CA SER A 148 -17.25 2.00 10.83
C SER A 148 -17.19 3.39 10.20
N MET A 149 -16.53 3.55 9.06
CA MET A 149 -16.39 4.84 8.38
C MET A 149 -17.64 5.23 7.61
N ARG A 150 -18.45 4.25 7.19
CA ARG A 150 -19.67 4.47 6.37
C ARG A 150 -19.40 5.28 5.11
N ALA A 151 -18.24 5.09 4.50
CA ALA A 151 -17.84 5.76 3.28
C ALA A 151 -18.82 5.44 2.13
N LYS A 152 -19.28 6.47 1.44
CA LYS A 152 -20.17 6.34 0.28
C LYS A 152 -19.39 6.33 -1.03
N TYR A 153 -18.27 7.02 -1.05
CA TYR A 153 -17.38 7.13 -2.20
C TYR A 153 -15.95 6.85 -1.76
N VAL A 154 -15.15 6.37 -2.69
CA VAL A 154 -13.71 6.16 -2.50
C VAL A 154 -12.98 6.87 -3.62
N MET A 155 -11.92 7.58 -3.27
CA MET A 155 -11.03 8.21 -4.24
C MET A 155 -9.56 8.01 -3.85
N GLY A 156 -8.67 8.22 -4.81
CA GLY A 156 -7.23 8.20 -4.59
C GLY A 156 -6.48 8.58 -5.85
N CYS A 157 -5.25 9.06 -5.68
CA CYS A 157 -4.33 9.34 -6.78
C CYS A 157 -3.53 8.09 -7.11
N VAL A 158 -3.39 7.79 -8.39
CA VAL A 158 -2.59 6.68 -8.91
C VAL A 158 -1.44 7.25 -9.74
N SER A 159 -0.21 6.87 -9.43
CA SER A 159 0.95 7.18 -10.26
C SER A 159 1.06 6.13 -11.37
N ILE A 160 1.01 6.59 -12.62
CA ILE A 160 1.22 5.75 -13.80
C ILE A 160 2.69 5.85 -14.17
N HIS A 161 3.36 4.71 -14.28
CA HIS A 161 4.70 4.65 -14.85
C HIS A 161 4.56 4.71 -16.37
N LEU A 162 4.92 5.85 -16.94
CA LEU A 162 5.05 5.97 -18.39
C LEU A 162 6.43 5.40 -18.74
N GLU A 163 6.47 4.25 -19.39
CA GLU A 163 7.68 3.81 -20.06
C GLU A 163 7.89 4.77 -21.25
N ASP A 164 9.00 5.50 -21.25
CA ASP A 164 9.41 6.31 -22.39
C ASP A 164 9.77 5.38 -23.56
N ASN A 165 8.77 4.87 -24.26
CA ASN A 165 8.93 4.27 -25.57
C ASN A 165 8.92 5.40 -26.61
N LEU A 166 10.01 6.17 -26.69
CA LEU A 166 10.36 7.03 -27.79
C LEU A 166 11.61 6.52 -28.48
#